data_1762b220d88d5902deeea8ad8b3b67c1
#
_entry.id   1762b220d88d5902deeea8ad8b3b67c1
#
_cell.length_a   1.000
_cell.length_b   1.000
_cell.length_c   1.000
_cell.angle_alpha   90.00
_cell.angle_beta   90.00
_cell.angle_gamma   90.00
#
_symmetry.space_group_name_H-M   'P 1'
#
loop_
_entity.id
_entity.type
_entity.pdbx_description
1 polymer ?
#
loop_
_entity_poly.entity_id
_entity_poly.type
_entity_poly.pdbx_seq_one_letter_code
_entity_poly.pdbx_strand_id
1 'polypeptide(L)'
;MSWISDSLIAEYNKTPVNFYEMKDFTVSRHEWNFICWDDITVYLKIKDNIIEKFSFSWNPGQVSTASCSLLAEMIEWKTVDEVMTRWYDTFQQQGLEVLPRRRRAVVIWLLWTRNAIHQWRNDKKPDSDEILVEDFEDILDD
;
A
#
# COMPACT_ATOMS: atom_id res chain seq x y z
N MET A 1 5.79 -4.10 19.14
CA MET A 1 5.94 -3.00 18.17
C MET A 1 7.03 -2.08 18.67
N SER A 2 7.95 -1.71 17.81
CA SER A 2 9.08 -0.87 18.21
C SER A 2 8.66 0.60 18.32
N TRP A 3 9.38 1.36 19.17
CA TRP A 3 9.14 2.80 19.26
C TRP A 3 9.43 3.52 17.93
N ILE A 4 10.31 2.94 17.07
CA ILE A 4 10.59 3.48 15.73
C ILE A 4 9.32 3.44 14.88
N SER A 5 8.61 2.30 14.89
CA SER A 5 7.36 2.18 14.15
C SER A 5 6.29 3.12 14.70
N ASP A 6 6.19 3.23 16.02
CA ASP A 6 5.25 4.17 16.65
C ASP A 6 5.54 5.61 16.22
N SER A 7 6.82 5.99 16.18
CA SER A 7 7.23 7.32 15.76
C SER A 7 6.92 7.56 14.28
N LEU A 8 7.17 6.57 13.42
CA LEU A 8 6.84 6.65 11.99
C LEU A 8 5.35 6.81 11.77
N ILE A 9 4.54 6.01 12.45
CA ILE A 9 3.08 6.10 12.33
C ILE A 9 2.60 7.48 12.75
N ALA A 10 3.08 7.99 13.89
CA ALA A 10 2.71 9.31 14.38
C ALA A 10 3.11 10.40 13.40
N GLU A 11 4.33 10.34 12.86
CA GLU A 11 4.85 11.35 11.94
C GLU A 11 4.06 11.36 10.63
N TYR A 12 3.79 10.20 10.03
CA TYR A 12 3.02 10.14 8.79
C TYR A 12 1.55 10.51 8.98
N ASN A 13 0.99 10.31 10.17
CA ASN A 13 -0.37 10.78 10.45
C ASN A 13 -0.43 12.28 10.63
N LYS A 14 0.63 12.87 11.17
CA LYS A 14 0.76 14.31 11.31
C LYS A 14 0.99 14.98 9.96
N THR A 15 1.83 14.37 9.13
CA THR A 15 2.20 14.91 7.82
C THR A 15 2.18 13.79 6.78
N PRO A 16 0.99 13.37 6.31
CA PRO A 16 0.91 12.29 5.31
C PRO A 16 1.61 12.66 4.02
N VAL A 17 2.21 11.67 3.37
CA VAL A 17 2.87 11.85 2.08
C VAL A 17 1.86 11.46 0.99
N ASN A 18 1.61 12.38 0.06
CA ASN A 18 0.74 12.14 -1.09
C ASN A 18 -0.68 11.72 -0.74
N PHE A 19 -1.23 12.29 0.31
CA PHE A 19 -2.63 12.09 0.68
C PHE A 19 -3.48 13.15 -0.05
N TYR A 20 -3.90 12.83 -1.28
CA TYR A 20 -4.74 13.69 -2.09
C TYR A 20 -5.36 12.89 -3.24
N GLU A 21 -6.45 13.43 -3.79
CA GLU A 21 -7.09 12.89 -4.98
C GLU A 21 -6.31 13.36 -6.22
N MET A 22 -5.75 12.41 -6.95
CA MET A 22 -5.01 12.70 -8.18
C MET A 22 -6.00 12.79 -9.35
N LYS A 23 -5.97 13.89 -10.07
CA LYS A 23 -6.91 14.11 -11.19
C LYS A 23 -6.40 13.56 -12.51
N ASP A 24 -5.09 13.53 -12.70
CA ASP A 24 -4.46 13.10 -13.95
C ASP A 24 -3.87 11.68 -13.86
N PHE A 25 -4.53 10.82 -13.12
CA PHE A 25 -4.07 9.44 -12.92
C PHE A 25 -4.14 8.63 -14.22
N THR A 26 -3.27 7.63 -14.33
CA THR A 26 -3.33 6.60 -15.38
C THR A 26 -4.34 5.53 -15.00
N VAL A 27 -4.34 5.13 -13.73
CA VAL A 27 -5.26 4.14 -13.19
C VAL A 27 -5.57 4.50 -11.74
N SER A 28 -6.80 4.25 -11.35
CA SER A 28 -7.22 4.39 -9.95
C SER A 28 -8.04 3.15 -9.56
N ARG A 29 -7.99 2.82 -8.29
CA ARG A 29 -8.78 1.73 -7.76
C ARG A 29 -9.23 2.05 -6.35
N HIS A 30 -10.54 1.94 -6.12
CA HIS A 30 -11.14 2.12 -4.82
C HIS A 30 -11.34 0.74 -4.17
N GLU A 31 -10.85 0.59 -2.96
CA GLU A 31 -10.97 -0.63 -2.21
C GLU A 31 -11.44 -0.32 -0.81
N TRP A 32 -12.18 -1.26 -0.23
CA TRP A 32 -12.68 -1.16 1.11
C TRP A 32 -12.25 -2.40 1.91
N ASN A 33 -11.59 -2.16 3.04
CA ASN A 33 -11.15 -3.21 3.94
C ASN A 33 -12.06 -3.24 5.17
N PHE A 34 -13.05 -4.11 5.16
CA PHE A 34 -14.01 -4.21 6.26
C PHE A 34 -13.40 -4.77 7.56
N ILE A 35 -12.22 -5.41 7.48
CA ILE A 35 -11.53 -5.91 8.67
C ILE A 35 -10.93 -4.77 9.48
N CYS A 36 -10.33 -3.81 8.79
CA CYS A 36 -9.70 -2.64 9.41
C CYS A 36 -10.56 -1.38 9.27
N TRP A 37 -11.72 -1.48 8.61
CA TRP A 37 -12.62 -0.35 8.35
C TRP A 37 -11.94 0.78 7.59
N ASP A 38 -10.97 0.44 6.76
CA ASP A 38 -10.31 1.39 5.87
C ASP A 38 -11.03 1.47 4.54
N ASP A 39 -11.15 2.68 4.03
CA ASP A 39 -11.79 2.97 2.76
C ASP A 39 -10.86 3.91 2.00
N ILE A 40 -10.15 3.40 1.00
CA ILE A 40 -9.11 4.14 0.31
C ILE A 40 -9.25 3.98 -1.20
N THR A 41 -8.97 5.06 -1.90
CA THR A 41 -8.72 5.03 -3.33
C THR A 41 -7.23 5.23 -3.56
N VAL A 42 -6.60 4.36 -4.32
CA VAL A 42 -5.21 4.51 -4.75
C VAL A 42 -5.19 5.03 -6.18
N TYR A 43 -4.25 5.91 -6.46
CA TYR A 43 -4.07 6.52 -7.78
C TYR A 43 -2.63 6.32 -8.22
N LEU A 44 -2.45 5.91 -9.48
CA LEU A 44 -1.13 5.76 -10.06
C LEU A 44 -1.04 6.56 -11.34
N LYS A 45 0.06 7.26 -11.51
CA LYS A 45 0.44 7.84 -12.78
C LYS A 45 1.62 7.04 -13.30
N ILE A 46 1.42 6.39 -14.44
CA ILE A 46 2.40 5.46 -15.01
C ILE A 46 2.81 5.98 -16.39
N LYS A 47 4.11 6.06 -16.62
CA LYS A 47 4.66 6.46 -17.90
C LYS A 47 5.94 5.67 -18.17
N ASP A 48 6.03 5.10 -19.38
CA ASP A 48 7.20 4.31 -19.78
C ASP A 48 7.52 3.19 -18.79
N ASN A 49 6.47 2.53 -18.27
CA ASN A 49 6.56 1.44 -17.30
C ASN A 49 7.17 1.87 -15.95
N ILE A 50 7.14 3.17 -15.66
CA ILE A 50 7.63 3.71 -14.39
C ILE A 50 6.46 4.36 -13.66
N ILE A 51 6.39 4.14 -12.34
CA ILE A 51 5.42 4.81 -11.47
C ILE A 51 5.93 6.23 -11.25
N GLU A 52 5.39 7.19 -11.98
CA GLU A 52 5.78 8.60 -11.80
C GLU A 52 5.22 9.16 -10.50
N LYS A 53 4.01 8.74 -10.13
CA LYS A 53 3.34 9.26 -8.96
C LYS A 53 2.37 8.25 -8.38
N PHE A 54 2.32 8.19 -7.06
CA PHE A 54 1.33 7.46 -6.28
C PHE A 54 0.66 8.44 -5.32
N SER A 55 -0.65 8.34 -5.20
CA SER A 55 -1.37 9.06 -4.14
C SER A 55 -2.52 8.20 -3.64
N PHE A 56 -3.05 8.58 -2.49
CA PHE A 56 -4.20 7.91 -1.90
C PHE A 56 -5.13 8.94 -1.30
N SER A 57 -6.41 8.57 -1.20
CA SER A 57 -7.41 9.49 -0.64
C SER A 57 -8.50 8.70 0.05
N TRP A 58 -9.37 9.42 0.70
CA TRP A 58 -10.58 8.99 1.37
C TRP A 58 -10.39 8.83 2.86
N ASN A 59 -10.62 7.66 3.45
CA ASN A 59 -10.71 7.53 4.92
C ASN A 59 -9.82 6.38 5.44
N PRO A 60 -8.50 6.59 5.50
CA PRO A 60 -7.59 5.59 6.04
C PRO A 60 -7.50 5.66 7.56
N GLY A 61 -7.28 4.50 8.21
CA GLY A 61 -6.89 4.46 9.61
C GLY A 61 -5.44 4.91 9.80
N GLN A 62 -4.98 4.95 11.06
CA GLN A 62 -3.65 5.45 11.38
C GLN A 62 -2.52 4.61 10.77
N VAL A 63 -2.61 3.29 10.88
CA VAL A 63 -1.58 2.39 10.31
C VAL A 63 -1.62 2.46 8.79
N SER A 64 -2.80 2.50 8.20
CA SER A 64 -2.94 2.60 6.75
C SER A 64 -2.41 3.92 6.20
N THR A 65 -2.63 5.02 6.91
CA THR A 65 -2.08 6.32 6.52
C THR A 65 -0.55 6.27 6.47
N ALA A 66 0.06 5.68 7.49
CA ALA A 66 1.52 5.52 7.54
C ALA A 66 2.01 4.58 6.43
N SER A 67 1.32 3.46 6.22
CA SER A 67 1.68 2.50 5.20
C SER A 67 1.59 3.10 3.80
N CYS A 68 0.50 3.78 3.48
CA CYS A 68 0.32 4.42 2.18
C CYS A 68 1.33 5.55 1.95
N SER A 69 1.63 6.34 2.99
CA SER A 69 2.64 7.40 2.90
C SER A 69 4.02 6.82 2.62
N LEU A 70 4.39 5.76 3.32
CA LEU A 70 5.67 5.08 3.09
C LEU A 70 5.69 4.41 1.73
N LEU A 71 4.58 3.81 1.32
CA LEU A 71 4.45 3.19 0.00
C LEU A 71 4.69 4.22 -1.11
N ALA A 72 4.15 5.43 -0.99
CA ALA A 72 4.38 6.50 -1.94
C ALA A 72 5.87 6.78 -2.11
N GLU A 73 6.60 6.85 -0.99
CA GLU A 73 8.05 7.09 -1.01
C GLU A 73 8.82 5.90 -1.61
N MET A 74 8.32 4.68 -1.39
CA MET A 74 9.02 3.46 -1.83
C MET A 74 8.86 3.19 -3.32
N ILE A 75 7.69 3.49 -3.90
CA ILE A 75 7.39 3.04 -5.26
C ILE A 75 7.48 4.13 -6.31
N GLU A 76 7.46 5.40 -5.95
CA GLU A 76 7.64 6.46 -6.93
C GLU A 76 9.01 6.34 -7.60
N TRP A 77 9.01 6.48 -8.92
CA TRP A 77 10.16 6.33 -9.81
C TRP A 77 10.70 4.90 -9.94
N LYS A 78 10.01 3.92 -9.36
CA LYS A 78 10.31 2.51 -9.58
C LYS A 78 9.55 2.01 -10.80
N THR A 79 10.07 0.95 -11.41
CA THR A 79 9.35 0.30 -12.51
C THR A 79 8.14 -0.44 -11.96
N VAL A 80 7.15 -0.62 -12.81
CA VAL A 80 5.96 -1.41 -12.47
C VAL A 80 6.36 -2.82 -12.03
N ASP A 81 7.32 -3.43 -12.73
CA ASP A 81 7.78 -4.78 -12.42
C ASP A 81 8.42 -4.85 -11.02
N GLU A 82 9.20 -3.86 -10.62
CA GLU A 82 9.77 -3.80 -9.28
C GLU A 82 8.68 -3.75 -8.21
N VAL A 83 7.64 -2.95 -8.43
CA VAL A 83 6.52 -2.83 -7.49
C VAL A 83 5.81 -4.16 -7.32
N MET A 84 5.65 -4.93 -8.39
CA MET A 84 4.97 -6.22 -8.37
C MET A 84 5.73 -7.29 -7.55
N THR A 85 6.98 -7.05 -7.21
CA THR A 85 7.78 -7.99 -6.41
C THR A 85 7.87 -7.60 -4.92
N ARG A 86 7.30 -6.47 -4.53
CA ARG A 86 7.38 -5.97 -3.15
C ARG A 86 6.37 -6.68 -2.25
N TRP A 87 6.71 -6.78 -0.97
CA TRP A 87 5.84 -7.36 0.04
C TRP A 87 6.13 -6.73 1.42
N TYR A 88 5.60 -7.31 2.48
CA TYR A 88 5.71 -6.75 3.83
C TYR A 88 7.16 -6.49 4.27
N ASP A 89 8.10 -7.35 3.89
CA ASP A 89 9.51 -7.19 4.24
C ASP A 89 10.09 -5.86 3.77
N THR A 90 9.55 -5.32 2.68
CA THR A 90 10.00 -4.01 2.18
C THR A 90 9.67 -2.90 3.19
N PHE A 91 8.49 -2.98 3.82
CA PHE A 91 8.11 -2.01 4.86
C PHE A 91 8.99 -2.17 6.10
N GLN A 92 9.30 -3.41 6.49
CA GLN A 92 10.18 -3.68 7.62
C GLN A 92 11.56 -3.08 7.40
N GLN A 93 12.10 -3.19 6.20
CA GLN A 93 13.40 -2.62 5.83
C GLN A 93 13.40 -1.09 5.95
N GLN A 94 12.25 -0.46 5.83
CA GLN A 94 12.08 0.99 5.97
C GLN A 94 11.76 1.41 7.42
N GLY A 95 11.75 0.46 8.34
CA GLY A 95 11.50 0.75 9.75
C GLY A 95 10.04 0.62 10.19
N LEU A 96 9.14 0.25 9.29
CA LEU A 96 7.74 0.04 9.66
C LEU A 96 7.51 -1.42 9.98
N GLU A 97 7.55 -1.74 11.26
CA GLU A 97 7.25 -3.07 11.75
C GLU A 97 6.20 -2.99 12.85
N VAL A 98 5.13 -3.75 12.67
CA VAL A 98 3.98 -3.73 13.56
C VAL A 98 3.72 -5.11 14.13
N LEU A 99 2.88 -5.18 15.17
CA LEU A 99 2.44 -6.46 15.71
C LEU A 99 1.77 -7.29 14.60
N PRO A 100 1.89 -8.63 14.66
CA PRO A 100 1.32 -9.49 13.61
C PRO A 100 -0.12 -9.16 13.25
N ARG A 101 -0.96 -8.86 14.24
CA ARG A 101 -2.39 -8.52 13.99
C ARG A 101 -2.59 -7.25 13.15
N ARG A 102 -1.56 -6.40 13.04
CA ARG A 102 -1.64 -5.15 12.27
C ARG A 102 -0.94 -5.23 10.93
N ARG A 103 -0.23 -6.31 10.64
CA ARG A 103 0.52 -6.45 9.39
C ARG A 103 -0.39 -6.38 8.16
N ARG A 104 -1.63 -6.85 8.31
CA ARG A 104 -2.63 -6.74 7.23
C ARG A 104 -2.86 -5.27 6.83
N ALA A 105 -3.01 -4.39 7.82
CA ALA A 105 -3.22 -2.96 7.54
C ALA A 105 -2.01 -2.29 6.90
N VAL A 106 -0.83 -2.88 7.02
CA VAL A 106 0.38 -2.37 6.38
C VAL A 106 0.46 -2.81 4.94
N VAL A 107 0.26 -4.10 4.66
CA VAL A 107 0.58 -4.67 3.33
C VAL A 107 -0.58 -4.65 2.36
N ILE A 108 -1.82 -4.55 2.86
CA ILE A 108 -3.00 -4.64 1.98
C ILE A 108 -3.00 -3.57 0.90
N TRP A 109 -2.49 -2.39 1.19
CA TRP A 109 -2.45 -1.28 0.23
C TRP A 109 -1.46 -1.53 -0.89
N LEU A 110 -0.38 -2.24 -0.60
CA LEU A 110 0.55 -2.71 -1.63
C LEU A 110 -0.14 -3.71 -2.54
N LEU A 111 -0.90 -4.65 -1.96
CA LEU A 111 -1.67 -5.61 -2.76
C LEU A 111 -2.67 -4.89 -3.67
N TRP A 112 -3.39 -3.92 -3.13
CA TRP A 112 -4.39 -3.18 -3.90
C TRP A 112 -3.74 -2.27 -4.96
N THR A 113 -2.54 -1.79 -4.70
CA THR A 113 -1.73 -1.11 -5.71
C THR A 113 -1.35 -2.07 -6.83
N ARG A 114 -0.97 -3.30 -6.49
CA ARG A 114 -0.71 -4.34 -7.48
C ARG A 114 -1.97 -4.67 -8.28
N ASN A 115 -3.13 -4.69 -7.63
CA ASN A 115 -4.41 -4.88 -8.32
C ASN A 115 -4.70 -3.74 -9.31
N ALA A 116 -4.37 -2.52 -8.95
CA ALA A 116 -4.49 -1.38 -9.87
C ALA A 116 -3.56 -1.55 -11.08
N ILE A 117 -2.37 -2.07 -10.87
CA ILE A 117 -1.43 -2.37 -11.96
C ILE A 117 -1.98 -3.47 -12.87
N HIS A 118 -2.56 -4.53 -12.30
CA HIS A 118 -3.21 -5.57 -13.09
C HIS A 118 -4.35 -5.00 -13.94
N GLN A 119 -5.15 -4.11 -13.35
CA GLN A 119 -6.22 -3.43 -14.06
C GLN A 119 -5.67 -2.60 -15.23
N TRP A 120 -4.60 -1.87 -15.01
CA TRP A 120 -3.95 -1.04 -16.04
C TRP A 120 -3.36 -1.90 -17.17
N ARG A 121 -2.72 -3.01 -16.82
CA ARG A 121 -2.15 -3.94 -17.80
C ARG A 121 -3.22 -4.74 -18.53
N ASN A 122 -4.44 -4.75 -18.02
CA ASN A 122 -5.50 -5.63 -18.48
C ASN A 122 -5.07 -7.11 -18.38
N ASP A 123 -4.39 -7.42 -17.29
CA ASP A 123 -3.97 -8.78 -16.97
C ASP A 123 -5.17 -9.63 -16.57
N LYS A 124 -4.96 -10.93 -16.52
CA LYS A 124 -6.02 -11.92 -16.38
C LYS A 124 -6.86 -11.78 -15.14
N LYS A 125 -6.25 -11.54 -13.99
CA LYS A 125 -6.95 -11.60 -12.72
C LYS A 125 -6.20 -10.82 -11.67
N PRO A 126 -6.86 -9.89 -10.97
CA PRO A 126 -6.26 -9.24 -9.80
C PRO A 126 -5.88 -10.29 -8.75
N ASP A 127 -4.92 -9.95 -7.90
CA ASP A 127 -4.61 -10.77 -6.73
C ASP A 127 -5.87 -10.89 -5.89
N SER A 128 -6.18 -12.10 -5.44
CA SER A 128 -7.41 -12.35 -4.71
C SER A 128 -7.23 -12.16 -3.21
N ASP A 129 -8.34 -11.87 -2.53
CA ASP A 129 -8.32 -11.80 -1.07
C ASP A 129 -7.95 -13.14 -0.42
N GLU A 130 -8.22 -14.26 -1.10
CA GLU A 130 -7.86 -15.58 -0.62
C GLU A 130 -6.33 -15.74 -0.58
N ILE A 131 -5.65 -15.35 -1.66
CA ILE A 131 -4.19 -15.37 -1.71
C ILE A 131 -3.64 -14.48 -0.59
N LEU A 132 -4.26 -13.33 -0.39
CA LEU A 132 -3.87 -12.40 0.65
C LEU A 132 -3.97 -13.04 2.05
N VAL A 133 -5.04 -13.78 2.30
CA VAL A 133 -5.24 -14.46 3.59
C VAL A 133 -4.13 -15.47 3.85
N GLU A 134 -3.79 -16.29 2.86
CA GLU A 134 -2.71 -17.27 2.98
C GLU A 134 -1.38 -16.60 3.27
N ASP A 135 -1.06 -15.55 2.53
CA ASP A 135 0.18 -14.79 2.72
C ASP A 135 0.24 -14.16 4.11
N PHE A 136 -0.89 -13.70 4.64
CA PHE A 136 -0.96 -13.14 5.97
C PHE A 136 -0.82 -14.18 7.07
N GLU A 137 -1.29 -15.39 6.86
CA GLU A 137 -1.09 -16.48 7.83
C GLU A 137 0.39 -16.74 8.04
N ASP A 138 1.17 -16.79 6.97
CA ASP A 138 2.62 -16.92 7.04
C ASP A 138 3.27 -15.75 7.79
N ILE A 139 2.77 -14.56 7.61
CA ILE A 139 3.27 -13.37 8.31
C ILE A 139 2.90 -13.41 9.79
N LEU A 140 1.70 -13.86 10.10
CA LEU A 140 1.19 -13.88 11.47
C LEU A 140 1.85 -14.95 12.33
N ASP A 141 2.34 -16.03 11.73
CA ASP A 141 2.99 -17.14 12.44
C ASP A 141 4.42 -16.81 12.86
N ASP A 142 4.98 -15.74 12.37
CA ASP A 142 6.29 -15.26 12.79
C ASP A 142 6.16 -14.51 14.13
#